data_01c4ddcaf3e249107cf5910c78642cb0
#
_entry.id   01c4ddcaf3e249107cf5910c78642cb0
#
_cell.length_a   1.000
_cell.length_b   1.000
_cell.length_c   1.000
_cell.angle_alpha   90.00
_cell.angle_beta   90.00
_cell.angle_gamma   90.00
#
_symmetry.space_group_name_H-M   'P 1'
#
loop_
_entity.id
_entity.type
_entity.pdbx_description
1 polymer ?
#
loop_
_entity_poly.entity_id
_entity_poly.type
_entity_poly.pdbx_seq_one_letter_code
_entity_poly.pdbx_strand_id
1 'polypeptide(L)'
;MTGGETPPFSLAVIADAHFHDIAGDYGLPGVPAGERRLTLYSWARTRESTRVFNESAAALSAALEQVAARGIRHVVLLGDYTDDGQRRTTESLARLLTRQEEEHGLRFYALPGNHDVFGPFGRHRSGDFLRADGRSVLVTSDGREPPPGAVVTPDFRCEGLPAGLLPMARFGYFRRPEFLHWETPFGLNDAPEARSYEAVSADGRTRHRLMDASYLVEPEDGLWLMMIDANVFEPRNGVFKPRSKRAFIDSTAAGWNAMLRLKPFILTWMADVAARAKATGKTLLTFSHYPVIDPLDDREGYEPRLFPGGTILKRRPEPAVAEAVSKAGIDLHFSGHWHVAGQSRRGDLVNVAVPSLCGYPPGFCVVEAKGVAVAVETVDLSALPLDADIMALYGREAARTGGGSDAVSGARDYGEFLRLHTQALVRHRYFPREWPAEVVSAIEGMRLSDLLADERTRPAGDVPPGCDADEAVIALIADWYCLRQGGALALAGLGERRIALLEQLARLYAETPEASTDRAIAAYLGLFFRAGLFHLERARGPAWPAA
;
A
#
# COMPACT_ATOMS: atom_id res chain seq x y z
N MET A 1 19.57 -21.92 39.52
CA MET A 1 19.65 -20.88 38.48
C MET A 1 18.26 -20.79 37.85
N THR A 2 17.50 -19.79 38.24
CA THR A 2 16.16 -19.52 37.68
C THR A 2 16.40 -19.13 36.23
N GLY A 3 15.96 -19.98 35.31
CA GLY A 3 15.95 -19.67 33.89
C GLY A 3 15.05 -18.45 33.69
N GLY A 4 15.67 -17.27 33.57
CA GLY A 4 14.95 -16.07 33.19
C GLY A 4 14.41 -16.29 31.78
N GLU A 5 13.09 -16.23 31.61
CA GLU A 5 12.49 -16.27 30.28
C GLU A 5 13.05 -15.09 29.46
N THR A 6 13.61 -15.38 28.33
CA THR A 6 14.02 -14.33 27.37
C THR A 6 12.78 -13.52 26.98
N PRO A 7 12.81 -12.17 27.11
CA PRO A 7 11.68 -11.35 26.70
C PRO A 7 11.37 -11.54 25.20
N PRO A 8 10.14 -11.31 24.75
CA PRO A 8 9.81 -11.35 23.33
C PRO A 8 10.58 -10.28 22.58
N PHE A 9 10.91 -10.55 21.31
CA PHE A 9 11.41 -9.54 20.37
C PHE A 9 10.27 -8.59 20.02
N SER A 10 10.55 -7.29 20.04
CA SER A 10 9.56 -6.27 19.67
C SER A 10 10.04 -5.47 18.46
N LEU A 11 9.20 -5.37 17.42
CA LEU A 11 9.50 -4.61 16.22
C LEU A 11 8.26 -3.91 15.66
N ALA A 12 8.47 -2.80 14.96
CA ALA A 12 7.44 -2.12 14.19
C ALA A 12 7.55 -2.50 12.71
N VAL A 13 6.39 -2.68 12.05
CA VAL A 13 6.31 -2.93 10.60
C VAL A 13 5.50 -1.80 9.97
N ILE A 14 6.16 -1.00 9.15
CA ILE A 14 5.59 0.14 8.44
C ILE A 14 5.56 -0.18 6.95
N ALA A 15 4.37 -0.20 6.34
CA ALA A 15 4.16 -0.44 4.92
C ALA A 15 3.69 0.84 4.21
N ASP A 16 4.01 0.94 2.93
CA ASP A 16 3.41 1.92 2.02
C ASP A 16 3.42 3.35 2.62
N ALA A 17 4.58 3.77 3.13
CA ALA A 17 4.76 5.11 3.68
C ALA A 17 4.71 6.19 2.59
N HIS A 18 5.06 5.83 1.36
CA HIS A 18 5.08 6.70 0.18
C HIS A 18 5.63 8.11 0.49
N PHE A 19 6.70 8.15 1.25
CA PHE A 19 7.30 9.39 1.70
C PHE A 19 7.56 10.34 0.53
N HIS A 20 7.02 11.56 0.63
CA HIS A 20 7.31 12.69 -0.24
C HIS A 20 7.95 13.79 0.60
N ASP A 21 9.10 14.31 0.14
CA ASP A 21 9.79 15.41 0.82
C ASP A 21 9.13 16.75 0.45
N ILE A 22 8.18 17.18 1.27
CA ILE A 22 7.47 18.47 1.09
C ILE A 22 8.38 19.69 1.24
N ALA A 23 9.58 19.55 1.80
CA ALA A 23 10.61 20.59 1.89
C ALA A 23 11.68 20.43 0.79
N GLY A 24 11.56 19.41 -0.07
CA GLY A 24 12.54 19.09 -1.08
C GLY A 24 12.61 20.13 -2.20
N ASP A 25 13.82 20.41 -2.65
CA ASP A 25 14.03 21.20 -3.87
C ASP A 25 13.94 20.31 -5.10
N TYR A 26 12.86 20.46 -5.85
CA TYR A 26 12.64 19.82 -7.15
C TYR A 26 12.76 20.81 -8.31
N GLY A 27 13.60 21.84 -8.15
CA GLY A 27 13.75 22.92 -9.12
C GLY A 27 12.62 23.94 -9.05
N LEU A 28 11.85 23.96 -7.97
CA LEU A 28 10.77 24.90 -7.70
C LEU A 28 11.14 25.77 -6.49
N PRO A 29 10.72 27.05 -6.49
CA PRO A 29 10.95 27.93 -5.33
C PRO A 29 10.16 27.51 -4.08
N GLY A 30 9.27 26.51 -4.20
CA GLY A 30 8.31 26.13 -3.18
C GLY A 30 7.24 27.18 -2.92
N VAL A 31 6.14 26.80 -2.29
CA VAL A 31 5.06 27.70 -1.88
C VAL A 31 5.36 28.23 -0.49
N PRO A 32 5.34 29.56 -0.25
CA PRO A 32 5.51 30.11 1.09
C PRO A 32 4.39 29.67 2.04
N ALA A 33 4.76 29.17 3.23
CA ALA A 33 3.88 28.70 4.29
C ALA A 33 4.51 29.09 5.65
N GLY A 34 4.19 30.28 6.14
CA GLY A 34 4.89 30.88 7.28
C GLY A 34 6.39 31.05 6.99
N GLU A 35 7.23 30.49 7.86
CA GLU A 35 8.70 30.48 7.69
C GLU A 35 9.19 29.33 6.76
N ARG A 36 8.30 28.41 6.38
CA ARG A 36 8.61 27.25 5.54
C ARG A 36 8.39 27.56 4.06
N ARG A 37 9.01 26.75 3.21
CA ARG A 37 8.67 26.63 1.80
C ARG A 37 8.27 25.18 1.52
N LEU A 38 7.09 25.01 0.92
CA LEU A 38 6.51 23.69 0.68
C LEU A 38 6.47 23.38 -0.82
N THR A 39 6.93 22.21 -1.18
CA THR A 39 6.86 21.65 -2.53
C THR A 39 5.81 20.56 -2.54
N LEU A 40 4.59 20.92 -2.92
CA LEU A 40 3.40 20.10 -2.77
C LEU A 40 2.88 19.62 -4.12
N TYR A 41 2.49 18.36 -4.19
CA TYR A 41 1.65 17.86 -5.30
C TYR A 41 0.28 18.54 -5.28
N SER A 42 -0.32 18.69 -6.48
CA SER A 42 -1.69 19.21 -6.60
C SER A 42 -2.72 18.24 -6.03
N TRP A 43 -3.81 18.76 -5.51
CA TRP A 43 -4.96 17.95 -5.10
C TRP A 43 -5.57 17.20 -6.30
N ALA A 44 -5.61 17.86 -7.47
CA ALA A 44 -6.08 17.23 -8.71
C ALA A 44 -5.34 15.93 -9.04
N ARG A 45 -4.03 15.84 -8.73
CA ARG A 45 -3.24 14.61 -8.84
C ARG A 45 -3.56 13.64 -7.71
N THR A 46 -3.67 14.12 -6.48
CA THR A 46 -3.88 13.30 -5.29
C THR A 46 -5.21 12.57 -5.33
N ARG A 47 -6.29 13.22 -5.74
CA ARG A 47 -7.65 12.64 -5.79
C ARG A 47 -7.83 11.48 -6.79
N GLU A 48 -6.88 11.29 -7.70
CA GLU A 48 -6.84 10.15 -8.63
C GLU A 48 -5.86 9.05 -8.22
N SER A 49 -5.10 9.27 -7.15
CA SER A 49 -4.10 8.34 -6.63
C SER A 49 -4.65 7.56 -5.44
N THR A 50 -4.36 6.25 -5.35
CA THR A 50 -4.76 5.42 -4.20
C THR A 50 -4.01 5.76 -2.90
N ARG A 51 -3.13 6.78 -2.92
CA ARG A 51 -2.40 7.31 -1.78
C ARG A 51 -2.37 8.83 -1.80
N VAL A 52 -2.30 9.42 -0.63
CA VAL A 52 -2.01 10.84 -0.46
C VAL A 52 -0.50 11.08 -0.49
N PHE A 53 -0.07 12.27 -0.85
CA PHE A 53 1.35 12.58 -1.03
C PHE A 53 1.89 13.52 0.03
N ASN A 54 1.25 14.68 0.19
CA ASN A 54 1.80 15.80 0.96
C ASN A 54 1.76 15.54 2.47
N GLU A 55 0.90 14.66 2.93
CA GLU A 55 0.72 14.25 4.32
C GLU A 55 1.68 13.13 4.73
N SER A 56 2.32 12.46 3.77
CA SER A 56 3.12 11.25 3.97
C SER A 56 4.32 11.45 4.91
N ALA A 57 4.99 12.62 4.81
CA ALA A 57 6.13 12.94 5.67
C ALA A 57 5.70 13.09 7.14
N ALA A 58 4.56 13.74 7.40
CA ALA A 58 4.00 13.89 8.74
C ALA A 58 3.54 12.55 9.31
N ALA A 59 2.85 11.72 8.50
CA ALA A 59 2.39 10.40 8.91
C ALA A 59 3.57 9.47 9.27
N LEU A 60 4.64 9.46 8.46
CA LEU A 60 5.85 8.68 8.76
C LEU A 60 6.54 9.17 10.02
N SER A 61 6.71 10.49 10.19
CA SER A 61 7.34 11.06 11.39
C SER A 61 6.57 10.67 12.64
N ALA A 62 5.23 10.82 12.63
CA ALA A 62 4.39 10.45 13.75
C ALA A 62 4.44 8.94 14.07
N ALA A 63 4.49 8.07 13.05
CA ALA A 63 4.67 6.63 13.25
C ALA A 63 5.99 6.35 13.96
N LEU A 64 7.11 6.94 13.50
CA LEU A 64 8.44 6.74 14.09
C LEU A 64 8.53 7.30 15.52
N GLU A 65 7.91 8.44 15.81
CA GLU A 65 7.79 8.99 17.17
C GLU A 65 7.04 8.03 18.11
N GLN A 66 5.92 7.45 17.65
CA GLN A 66 5.19 6.45 18.44
C GLN A 66 5.99 5.17 18.65
N VAL A 67 6.74 4.71 17.65
CA VAL A 67 7.65 3.56 17.76
C VAL A 67 8.72 3.83 18.82
N ALA A 68 9.37 4.99 18.77
CA ALA A 68 10.39 5.41 19.75
C ALA A 68 9.81 5.55 21.16
N ALA A 69 8.62 6.16 21.31
CA ALA A 69 7.93 6.32 22.59
C ALA A 69 7.55 4.98 23.24
N ARG A 70 7.32 3.93 22.46
CA ARG A 70 7.06 2.56 22.92
C ARG A 70 8.34 1.79 23.28
N GLY A 71 9.53 2.40 23.08
CA GLY A 71 10.83 1.75 23.32
C GLY A 71 11.19 0.65 22.29
N ILE A 72 10.49 0.61 21.16
CA ILE A 72 10.74 -0.34 20.07
C ILE A 72 11.97 0.14 19.29
N ARG A 73 12.94 -0.75 19.06
CA ARG A 73 14.18 -0.41 18.36
C ARG A 73 14.20 -0.84 16.90
N HIS A 74 13.58 -1.95 16.56
CA HIS A 74 13.62 -2.53 15.22
C HIS A 74 12.41 -2.08 14.40
N VAL A 75 12.66 -1.55 13.21
CA VAL A 75 11.63 -1.05 12.29
C VAL A 75 11.83 -1.67 10.92
N VAL A 76 10.84 -2.43 10.46
CA VAL A 76 10.78 -2.94 9.08
C VAL A 76 10.05 -1.93 8.21
N LEU A 77 10.70 -1.48 7.12
CA LEU A 77 10.07 -0.72 6.05
C LEU A 77 9.67 -1.68 4.94
N LEU A 78 8.38 -1.99 4.88
CA LEU A 78 7.81 -3.09 4.11
C LEU A 78 7.51 -2.72 2.64
N GLY A 79 8.39 -1.97 2.00
CA GLY A 79 8.26 -1.51 0.63
C GLY A 79 7.35 -0.29 0.45
N ASP A 80 7.44 0.31 -0.71
CA ASP A 80 6.79 1.57 -1.06
C ASP A 80 7.01 2.64 0.03
N TYR A 81 8.26 2.67 0.54
CA TYR A 81 8.67 3.65 1.56
C TYR A 81 8.85 5.04 0.95
N THR A 82 9.08 5.17 -0.37
CA THR A 82 9.10 6.44 -1.12
C THR A 82 7.87 6.57 -2.01
N ASP A 83 7.55 7.80 -2.42
CA ASP A 83 6.45 8.08 -3.37
C ASP A 83 6.66 7.34 -4.69
N ASP A 84 7.79 7.55 -5.37
CA ASP A 84 8.09 6.87 -6.64
C ASP A 84 9.61 6.64 -6.85
N GLY A 85 10.40 6.47 -5.79
CA GLY A 85 11.84 6.21 -5.88
C GLY A 85 12.64 7.33 -6.54
N GLN A 86 12.15 8.57 -6.51
CA GLN A 86 12.86 9.73 -7.04
C GLN A 86 14.14 9.95 -6.24
N ARG A 87 15.24 10.27 -6.93
CA ARG A 87 16.55 10.46 -6.31
C ARG A 87 16.48 11.35 -5.07
N ARG A 88 15.92 12.55 -5.22
CA ARG A 88 15.79 13.52 -4.12
C ARG A 88 14.98 12.98 -2.95
N THR A 89 13.85 12.37 -3.22
CA THR A 89 12.96 11.81 -2.20
C THR A 89 13.65 10.69 -1.43
N THR A 90 14.33 9.76 -2.12
CA THR A 90 15.04 8.64 -1.49
C THR A 90 16.20 9.13 -0.61
N GLU A 91 16.97 10.12 -1.08
CA GLU A 91 18.04 10.74 -0.29
C GLU A 91 17.51 11.46 0.95
N SER A 92 16.37 12.15 0.83
CA SER A 92 15.73 12.85 1.96
C SER A 92 15.20 11.87 2.99
N LEU A 93 14.56 10.79 2.56
CA LEU A 93 14.14 9.71 3.45
C LEU A 93 15.34 9.09 4.18
N ALA A 94 16.42 8.77 3.47
CA ALA A 94 17.61 8.21 4.09
C ALA A 94 18.19 9.12 5.18
N ARG A 95 18.20 10.45 4.96
CA ARG A 95 18.60 11.42 5.99
C ARG A 95 17.68 11.44 7.19
N LEU A 96 16.36 11.37 6.97
CA LEU A 96 15.36 11.30 8.05
C LEU A 96 15.59 10.04 8.90
N LEU A 97 15.70 8.87 8.27
CA LEU A 97 15.91 7.60 8.97
C LEU A 97 17.25 7.58 9.73
N THR A 98 18.30 8.14 9.14
CA THR A 98 19.61 8.26 9.82
C THR A 98 19.50 9.10 11.09
N ARG A 99 18.79 10.23 11.05
CA ARG A 99 18.54 11.04 12.26
C ARG A 99 17.77 10.23 13.32
N GLN A 100 16.77 9.48 12.91
CA GLN A 100 16.01 8.63 13.84
C GLN A 100 16.87 7.52 14.48
N GLU A 101 17.87 6.96 13.72
CA GLU A 101 18.87 6.05 14.30
C GLU A 101 19.73 6.77 15.35
N GLU A 102 20.15 8.01 15.08
CA GLU A 102 21.04 8.79 15.95
C GLU A 102 20.34 9.33 17.20
N GLU A 103 19.12 9.85 17.04
CA GLU A 103 18.37 10.52 18.11
C GLU A 103 17.62 9.54 19.01
N HIS A 104 17.07 8.44 18.45
CA HIS A 104 16.20 7.51 19.15
C HIS A 104 16.72 6.08 19.22
N GLY A 105 17.86 5.80 18.60
CA GLY A 105 18.44 4.44 18.59
C GLY A 105 17.68 3.43 17.75
N LEU A 106 16.79 3.89 16.86
CA LEU A 106 16.06 3.01 15.96
C LEU A 106 17.02 2.26 15.01
N ARG A 107 16.59 1.13 14.49
CA ARG A 107 17.29 0.30 13.52
C ARG A 107 16.33 -0.10 12.41
N PHE A 108 16.67 0.24 11.17
CA PHE A 108 15.78 0.04 10.03
C PHE A 108 16.21 -1.13 9.17
N TYR A 109 15.22 -1.87 8.67
CA TYR A 109 15.37 -2.97 7.71
C TYR A 109 14.38 -2.74 6.57
N ALA A 110 14.89 -2.36 5.40
CA ALA A 110 14.07 -1.97 4.26
C ALA A 110 14.06 -3.07 3.19
N LEU A 111 12.93 -3.24 2.53
CA LEU A 111 12.82 -4.00 1.28
C LEU A 111 12.10 -3.14 0.24
N PRO A 112 12.37 -3.32 -1.09
CA PRO A 112 11.78 -2.46 -2.09
C PRO A 112 10.35 -2.88 -2.44
N GLY A 113 9.47 -1.87 -2.60
CA GLY A 113 8.19 -2.02 -3.29
C GLY A 113 8.28 -1.58 -4.75
N ASN A 114 7.15 -1.60 -5.45
CA ASN A 114 7.09 -1.20 -6.87
C ASN A 114 7.24 0.31 -7.08
N HIS A 115 7.00 1.12 -6.06
CA HIS A 115 7.24 2.56 -6.11
C HIS A 115 8.69 2.93 -5.81
N ASP A 116 9.41 2.17 -4.99
CA ASP A 116 10.82 2.45 -4.67
C ASP A 116 11.74 2.15 -5.85
N VAL A 117 11.49 1.05 -6.56
CA VAL A 117 12.20 0.65 -7.77
C VAL A 117 11.20 0.52 -8.90
N PHE A 118 10.87 1.64 -9.52
CA PHE A 118 9.85 1.73 -10.57
C PHE A 118 10.25 1.08 -11.91
N GLY A 119 11.49 0.68 -12.05
CA GLY A 119 12.03 -0.08 -13.18
C GLY A 119 13.48 -0.45 -12.93
N PRO A 120 13.94 -1.64 -13.37
CA PRO A 120 15.26 -2.16 -12.99
C PRO A 120 16.44 -1.29 -13.47
N PHE A 121 16.22 -0.47 -14.50
CA PHE A 121 17.23 0.44 -15.06
C PHE A 121 16.86 1.92 -14.90
N GLY A 122 15.95 2.23 -13.99
CA GLY A 122 15.43 3.56 -13.74
C GLY A 122 14.42 4.05 -14.79
N ARG A 123 13.67 5.06 -14.41
CA ARG A 123 12.65 5.71 -15.29
C ARG A 123 12.60 7.21 -15.05
N HIS A 124 12.19 7.93 -16.08
CA HIS A 124 11.77 9.30 -15.93
C HIS A 124 10.40 9.36 -15.23
N ARG A 125 10.25 10.35 -14.35
CA ARG A 125 8.99 10.65 -13.68
C ARG A 125 8.57 12.08 -13.95
N SER A 126 7.25 12.30 -13.84
CA SER A 126 6.64 13.62 -13.94
C SER A 126 5.54 13.74 -12.89
N GLY A 127 5.32 14.93 -12.38
CA GLY A 127 4.29 15.22 -11.40
C GLY A 127 3.85 16.68 -11.43
N ASP A 128 2.58 16.91 -11.09
CA ASP A 128 2.00 18.24 -11.03
C ASP A 128 2.11 18.81 -9.62
N PHE A 129 2.87 19.89 -9.49
CA PHE A 129 3.13 20.56 -8.22
C PHE A 129 2.37 21.88 -8.12
N LEU A 130 1.95 22.23 -6.91
CA LEU A 130 1.24 23.49 -6.65
C LEU A 130 2.18 24.70 -6.69
N ARG A 131 1.65 25.81 -7.19
CA ARG A 131 2.19 27.16 -7.06
C ARG A 131 1.40 27.95 -6.03
N ALA A 132 1.98 29.06 -5.58
CA ALA A 132 1.35 29.94 -4.57
C ALA A 132 -0.01 30.52 -5.02
N ASP A 133 -0.25 30.61 -6.32
CA ASP A 133 -1.50 31.09 -6.91
C ASP A 133 -2.56 30.00 -7.11
N GLY A 134 -2.31 28.78 -6.61
CA GLY A 134 -3.19 27.62 -6.76
C GLY A 134 -3.19 26.99 -8.15
N ARG A 135 -2.29 27.39 -9.06
CA ARG A 135 -2.03 26.68 -10.33
C ARG A 135 -1.08 25.54 -10.07
N SER A 136 -1.11 24.54 -10.96
CA SER A 136 -0.09 23.51 -10.99
C SER A 136 0.99 23.80 -12.03
N VAL A 137 2.16 23.20 -11.83
CA VAL A 137 3.27 23.17 -12.77
C VAL A 137 3.77 21.74 -12.88
N LEU A 138 4.03 21.28 -14.10
CA LEU A 138 4.63 19.99 -14.33
C LEU A 138 6.12 20.03 -13.96
N VAL A 139 6.54 19.15 -13.07
CA VAL A 139 7.96 18.83 -12.82
C VAL A 139 8.26 17.49 -13.48
N THR A 140 9.35 17.41 -14.22
CA THR A 140 9.73 16.18 -14.94
C THR A 140 11.24 15.97 -14.92
N SER A 141 11.65 14.71 -14.92
CA SER A 141 13.06 14.37 -15.18
C SER A 141 13.36 14.11 -16.67
N ASP A 142 12.35 14.07 -17.53
CA ASP A 142 12.52 13.89 -18.98
C ASP A 142 12.68 15.26 -19.66
N GLY A 143 13.90 15.59 -20.04
CA GLY A 143 14.24 16.85 -20.70
C GLY A 143 14.19 16.80 -22.25
N ARG A 144 13.74 15.70 -22.86
CA ARG A 144 13.77 15.57 -24.32
C ARG A 144 12.76 16.47 -25.01
N GLU A 145 11.52 16.48 -24.55
CA GLU A 145 10.44 17.31 -25.12
C GLU A 145 9.48 17.73 -23.99
N PRO A 146 9.93 18.56 -23.03
CA PRO A 146 9.06 18.97 -21.94
C PRO A 146 8.00 19.95 -22.45
N PRO A 147 6.76 19.87 -21.94
CA PRO A 147 5.75 20.87 -22.26
C PRO A 147 6.19 22.29 -21.88
N PRO A 148 5.70 23.34 -22.56
CA PRO A 148 6.01 24.72 -22.23
C PRO A 148 5.71 25.04 -20.75
N GLY A 149 6.69 25.62 -20.06
CA GLY A 149 6.56 25.98 -18.64
C GLY A 149 6.80 24.84 -17.65
N ALA A 150 7.10 23.64 -18.11
CA ALA A 150 7.52 22.54 -17.25
C ALA A 150 8.89 22.82 -16.63
N VAL A 151 9.09 22.35 -15.40
CA VAL A 151 10.38 22.34 -14.71
C VAL A 151 11.07 21.01 -14.96
N VAL A 152 12.28 21.06 -15.52
CA VAL A 152 13.07 19.86 -15.79
C VAL A 152 14.17 19.73 -14.74
N THR A 153 14.16 18.62 -13.99
CA THR A 153 15.17 18.34 -12.97
C THR A 153 15.57 16.87 -12.94
N PRO A 154 16.88 16.54 -12.87
CA PRO A 154 17.33 15.16 -12.70
C PRO A 154 16.93 14.57 -11.33
N ASP A 155 16.66 15.39 -10.33
CA ASP A 155 16.31 14.97 -8.98
C ASP A 155 14.94 14.28 -8.89
N PHE A 156 14.11 14.46 -9.92
CA PHE A 156 12.82 13.79 -10.07
C PHE A 156 12.91 12.45 -10.83
N ARG A 157 14.13 12.00 -11.16
CA ARG A 157 14.35 10.70 -11.79
C ARG A 157 14.26 9.58 -10.76
N CYS A 158 13.52 8.52 -11.08
CA CYS A 158 13.58 7.25 -10.37
C CYS A 158 14.81 6.48 -10.83
N GLU A 159 15.66 6.12 -9.90
CA GLU A 159 16.82 5.29 -10.19
C GLU A 159 16.41 3.79 -10.22
N GLY A 160 17.18 3.00 -10.98
CA GLY A 160 17.02 1.56 -11.02
C GLY A 160 17.91 0.84 -10.01
N LEU A 161 18.07 -0.47 -10.19
CA LEU A 161 18.97 -1.29 -9.38
C LEU A 161 20.41 -1.27 -9.96
N PRO A 162 21.46 -1.20 -9.13
CA PRO A 162 21.46 -1.03 -7.68
C PRO A 162 21.32 0.44 -7.22
N ALA A 163 21.42 1.42 -8.15
CA ALA A 163 21.55 2.84 -7.83
C ALA A 163 20.43 3.39 -6.92
N GLY A 164 19.18 2.93 -7.14
CA GLY A 164 18.02 3.32 -6.32
C GLY A 164 18.07 2.82 -4.87
N LEU A 165 18.85 1.77 -4.59
CA LEU A 165 19.03 1.25 -3.23
C LEU A 165 20.21 1.88 -2.48
N LEU A 166 21.16 2.50 -3.17
CA LEU A 166 22.38 3.01 -2.53
C LEU A 166 22.14 4.05 -1.43
N PRO A 167 21.20 5.02 -1.56
CA PRO A 167 20.89 5.91 -0.45
C PRO A 167 20.36 5.17 0.79
N MET A 168 19.70 4.04 0.59
CA MET A 168 19.10 3.19 1.61
C MET A 168 20.02 2.03 2.04
N ALA A 169 21.25 1.97 1.55
CA ALA A 169 22.16 0.83 1.69
C ALA A 169 22.33 0.36 3.15
N ARG A 170 22.44 1.31 4.09
CA ARG A 170 22.64 1.03 5.51
C ARG A 170 21.45 0.38 6.21
N PHE A 171 20.26 0.40 5.61
CA PHE A 171 19.02 -0.08 6.20
C PHE A 171 18.71 -1.54 5.78
N GLY A 172 19.72 -2.41 5.89
CA GLY A 172 19.63 -3.85 5.70
C GLY A 172 20.03 -4.35 4.32
N TYR A 173 20.00 -3.54 3.27
CA TYR A 173 20.31 -3.99 1.91
C TYR A 173 21.74 -4.50 1.71
N PHE A 174 22.67 -4.02 2.52
CA PHE A 174 24.06 -4.43 2.50
C PHE A 174 24.52 -4.78 3.92
N ARG A 175 25.56 -5.61 4.00
CA ARG A 175 26.11 -6.07 5.27
C ARG A 175 26.65 -4.91 6.10
N ARG A 176 26.37 -4.95 7.41
CA ARG A 176 26.91 -4.01 8.40
C ARG A 176 27.64 -4.76 9.52
N PRO A 177 28.67 -4.16 10.15
CA PRO A 177 29.42 -4.81 11.22
C PRO A 177 28.59 -5.21 12.44
N GLU A 178 27.49 -4.49 12.71
CA GLU A 178 26.60 -4.76 13.84
C GLU A 178 25.62 -5.91 13.61
N PHE A 179 25.49 -6.44 12.39
CA PHE A 179 24.66 -7.61 12.13
C PHE A 179 25.40 -8.88 12.55
N LEU A 180 24.77 -9.70 13.41
CA LEU A 180 25.32 -10.97 13.86
C LEU A 180 25.39 -11.98 12.70
N HIS A 181 24.41 -11.95 11.82
CA HIS A 181 24.40 -12.68 10.55
C HIS A 181 23.76 -11.82 9.46
N TRP A 182 24.27 -11.94 8.24
CA TRP A 182 23.69 -11.36 7.04
C TRP A 182 24.04 -12.21 5.82
N GLU A 183 23.04 -12.53 5.01
CA GLU A 183 23.21 -13.28 3.76
C GLU A 183 22.14 -12.90 2.73
N THR A 184 22.35 -13.33 1.49
CA THR A 184 21.39 -13.23 0.39
C THR A 184 21.12 -14.61 -0.19
N PRO A 185 20.15 -14.79 -1.11
CA PRO A 185 19.96 -16.04 -1.85
C PRO A 185 21.22 -16.51 -2.62
N PHE A 186 22.20 -15.62 -2.76
CA PHE A 186 23.46 -15.87 -3.49
C PHE A 186 24.66 -16.06 -2.55
N GLY A 187 24.45 -16.09 -1.23
CA GLY A 187 25.49 -16.23 -0.21
C GLY A 187 25.84 -14.93 0.51
N LEU A 188 27.07 -14.86 1.05
CA LEU A 188 27.50 -13.80 1.98
C LEU A 188 28.07 -12.55 1.29
N ASN A 189 28.25 -12.57 -0.03
CA ASN A 189 28.78 -11.44 -0.79
C ASN A 189 27.66 -10.44 -1.09
N ASP A 190 27.78 -9.22 -0.57
CA ASP A 190 26.78 -8.16 -0.71
C ASP A 190 26.95 -7.30 -1.98
N ALA A 191 28.02 -7.52 -2.77
CA ALA A 191 28.21 -6.79 -4.01
C ALA A 191 27.03 -6.99 -4.99
N PRO A 192 26.52 -5.92 -5.62
CA PRO A 192 25.37 -6.01 -6.52
C PRO A 192 25.52 -7.03 -7.64
N GLU A 193 26.77 -7.20 -8.16
CA GLU A 193 27.08 -8.15 -9.23
C GLU A 193 26.93 -9.60 -8.77
N ALA A 194 27.22 -9.89 -7.49
CA ALA A 194 27.05 -11.22 -6.89
C ALA A 194 25.58 -11.58 -6.65
N ARG A 195 24.69 -10.58 -6.58
CA ARG A 195 23.24 -10.72 -6.33
C ARG A 195 22.42 -10.66 -7.61
N SER A 196 22.93 -11.22 -8.70
CA SER A 196 22.29 -11.13 -10.01
C SER A 196 21.72 -12.45 -10.49
N TYR A 197 20.56 -12.38 -11.13
CA TYR A 197 19.91 -13.50 -11.80
C TYR A 197 19.56 -13.15 -13.24
N GLU A 198 19.24 -14.14 -14.05
CA GLU A 198 18.77 -13.97 -15.41
C GLU A 198 17.24 -14.05 -15.45
N ALA A 199 16.59 -12.93 -15.77
CA ALA A 199 15.16 -12.88 -16.06
C ALA A 199 14.90 -13.20 -17.54
N VAL A 200 13.99 -14.13 -17.80
CA VAL A 200 13.72 -14.66 -19.13
C VAL A 200 12.25 -14.43 -19.50
N SER A 201 12.00 -13.93 -20.71
CA SER A 201 10.63 -13.75 -21.24
C SER A 201 9.89 -15.07 -21.40
N ALA A 202 8.56 -15.01 -21.52
CA ALA A 202 7.72 -16.20 -21.64
C ALA A 202 8.06 -17.07 -22.87
N ASP A 203 8.55 -16.47 -23.98
CA ASP A 203 9.00 -17.19 -25.18
C ASP A 203 10.47 -17.67 -25.13
N GLY A 204 11.18 -17.41 -24.02
CA GLY A 204 12.56 -17.81 -23.80
C GLY A 204 13.63 -17.00 -24.57
N ARG A 205 13.24 -16.03 -25.41
CA ARG A 205 14.14 -15.35 -26.35
C ARG A 205 14.75 -14.07 -25.82
N THR A 206 14.04 -13.35 -24.92
CA THR A 206 14.53 -12.11 -24.35
C THR A 206 15.06 -12.40 -22.95
N ARG A 207 16.32 -12.00 -22.70
CA ARG A 207 17.01 -12.24 -21.43
C ARG A 207 17.62 -10.97 -20.92
N HIS A 208 17.45 -10.71 -19.62
CA HIS A 208 18.06 -9.57 -18.96
C HIS A 208 18.65 -9.99 -17.62
N ARG A 209 19.89 -9.58 -17.37
CA ARG A 209 20.54 -9.77 -16.07
C ARG A 209 20.05 -8.69 -15.13
N LEU A 210 19.43 -9.06 -14.00
CA LEU A 210 18.85 -8.19 -13.00
C LEU A 210 19.45 -8.49 -11.62
N MET A 211 19.48 -7.49 -10.75
CA MET A 211 19.83 -7.65 -9.34
C MET A 211 18.59 -8.07 -8.55
N ASP A 212 18.77 -8.91 -7.54
CA ASP A 212 17.80 -9.23 -6.50
C ASP A 212 18.19 -8.52 -5.19
N ALA A 213 17.22 -7.93 -4.50
CA ALA A 213 17.44 -7.18 -3.27
C ALA A 213 17.09 -7.97 -1.99
N SER A 214 16.75 -9.27 -2.10
CA SER A 214 16.43 -10.10 -0.94
C SER A 214 17.64 -10.32 -0.03
N TYR A 215 17.39 -10.38 1.29
CA TYR A 215 18.40 -10.69 2.29
C TYR A 215 17.78 -11.27 3.56
N LEU A 216 18.62 -11.98 4.33
CA LEU A 216 18.37 -12.39 5.70
C LEU A 216 19.30 -11.56 6.59
N VAL A 217 18.77 -11.08 7.71
CA VAL A 217 19.57 -10.40 8.73
C VAL A 217 19.23 -10.91 10.12
N GLU A 218 20.25 -11.10 10.96
CA GLU A 218 20.15 -11.29 12.40
C GLU A 218 20.60 -10.01 13.11
N PRO A 219 19.67 -9.13 13.50
CA PRO A 219 20.01 -7.86 14.16
C PRO A 219 20.38 -8.03 15.63
N GLU A 220 19.84 -9.04 16.27
CA GLU A 220 20.13 -9.45 17.65
C GLU A 220 19.99 -10.97 17.78
N ASP A 221 20.64 -11.55 18.79
CA ASP A 221 20.73 -13.00 18.91
C ASP A 221 19.36 -13.66 19.04
N GLY A 222 19.08 -14.53 18.10
CA GLY A 222 17.83 -15.30 18.06
C GLY A 222 16.73 -14.72 17.17
N LEU A 223 16.85 -13.48 16.67
CA LEU A 223 15.86 -12.87 15.76
C LEU A 223 16.38 -12.87 14.31
N TRP A 224 15.67 -13.55 13.43
CA TRP A 224 15.93 -13.56 11.99
C TRP A 224 14.84 -12.84 11.22
N LEU A 225 15.22 -11.82 10.43
CA LEU A 225 14.32 -11.09 9.53
C LEU A 225 14.64 -11.48 8.10
N MET A 226 13.72 -12.20 7.43
CA MET A 226 13.84 -12.60 6.04
C MET A 226 13.11 -11.58 5.17
N MET A 227 13.87 -10.79 4.41
CA MET A 227 13.41 -9.70 3.58
C MET A 227 13.43 -10.14 2.11
N ILE A 228 12.25 -10.32 1.49
CA ILE A 228 12.10 -10.89 0.15
C ILE A 228 11.74 -9.81 -0.85
N ASP A 229 12.60 -9.59 -1.84
CA ASP A 229 12.34 -8.74 -2.99
C ASP A 229 11.38 -9.41 -3.98
N ALA A 230 10.08 -9.18 -3.76
CA ALA A 230 9.02 -9.65 -4.64
C ALA A 230 8.69 -8.65 -5.76
N ASN A 231 9.49 -7.59 -5.94
CA ASN A 231 9.37 -6.67 -7.06
C ASN A 231 9.98 -7.30 -8.32
N VAL A 232 9.17 -7.99 -9.12
CA VAL A 232 9.62 -8.83 -10.22
C VAL A 232 9.43 -8.11 -11.56
N PHE A 233 10.50 -8.03 -12.33
CA PHE A 233 10.51 -7.44 -13.67
C PHE A 233 10.56 -8.54 -14.73
N GLU A 234 9.39 -8.88 -15.27
CA GLU A 234 9.28 -9.91 -16.32
C GLU A 234 9.62 -9.29 -17.69
N PRO A 235 10.63 -9.82 -18.43
CA PRO A 235 10.95 -9.33 -19.76
C PRO A 235 9.81 -9.59 -20.75
N ARG A 236 9.50 -8.60 -21.61
CA ARG A 236 8.54 -8.77 -22.70
C ARG A 236 9.21 -9.44 -23.89
N ASN A 237 8.46 -10.33 -24.54
CA ASN A 237 8.89 -10.99 -25.75
C ASN A 237 9.35 -10.01 -26.83
N GLY A 238 10.54 -10.23 -27.40
CA GLY A 238 11.09 -9.44 -28.49
C GLY A 238 11.59 -8.04 -28.13
N VAL A 239 11.63 -7.66 -26.85
CA VAL A 239 12.11 -6.34 -26.43
C VAL A 239 13.50 -6.45 -25.81
N PHE A 240 14.52 -6.40 -26.68
CA PHE A 240 15.93 -6.61 -26.29
C PHE A 240 16.63 -5.38 -25.67
N LYS A 241 16.03 -4.17 -25.75
CA LYS A 241 16.59 -2.95 -25.15
C LYS A 241 16.06 -2.79 -23.71
N PRO A 242 16.87 -3.12 -22.66
CA PRO A 242 16.38 -3.18 -21.27
C PRO A 242 15.95 -1.82 -20.70
N ARG A 243 16.46 -0.71 -21.23
CA ARG A 243 16.07 0.66 -20.82
C ARG A 243 14.81 1.18 -21.51
N SER A 244 14.18 0.40 -22.39
CA SER A 244 12.91 0.76 -23.01
C SER A 244 11.79 0.73 -21.95
N LYS A 245 10.87 1.72 -22.00
CA LYS A 245 9.65 1.72 -21.16
C LYS A 245 8.80 0.43 -21.33
N ARG A 246 8.96 -0.27 -22.47
CA ARG A 246 8.22 -1.48 -22.83
C ARG A 246 9.01 -2.76 -22.56
N ALA A 247 10.21 -2.70 -21.97
CA ALA A 247 11.07 -3.87 -21.82
C ALA A 247 10.49 -4.91 -20.86
N PHE A 248 9.75 -4.47 -19.88
CA PHE A 248 9.22 -5.34 -18.83
C PHE A 248 7.71 -5.21 -18.70
N ILE A 249 7.08 -6.27 -18.18
CA ILE A 249 5.71 -6.23 -17.66
C ILE A 249 5.74 -5.38 -16.39
N ASP A 250 4.64 -4.68 -16.12
CA ASP A 250 4.52 -3.85 -14.92
C ASP A 250 4.69 -4.70 -13.66
N SER A 251 5.73 -4.41 -12.87
CA SER A 251 6.03 -5.11 -11.63
C SER A 251 4.88 -5.07 -10.64
N THR A 252 4.08 -4.01 -10.64
CA THR A 252 2.89 -3.87 -9.79
C THR A 252 1.92 -5.05 -9.90
N ALA A 253 1.82 -5.66 -11.08
CA ALA A 253 0.93 -6.80 -11.32
C ALA A 253 1.67 -8.16 -11.34
N ALA A 254 3.00 -8.16 -11.44
CA ALA A 254 3.79 -9.38 -11.55
C ALA A 254 3.94 -10.11 -10.22
N GLY A 255 4.49 -9.45 -9.20
CA GLY A 255 4.64 -9.95 -7.83
C GLY A 255 5.03 -11.42 -7.71
N TRP A 256 4.45 -12.10 -6.74
CA TRP A 256 4.70 -13.51 -6.46
C TRP A 256 4.33 -14.46 -7.61
N ASN A 257 3.30 -14.17 -8.40
CA ASN A 257 2.90 -15.01 -9.53
C ASN A 257 4.04 -15.15 -10.56
N ALA A 258 4.73 -14.03 -10.83
CA ALA A 258 5.90 -14.04 -11.70
C ALA A 258 7.15 -14.58 -11.00
N MET A 259 7.28 -14.39 -9.68
CA MET A 259 8.41 -14.88 -8.88
C MET A 259 8.56 -16.39 -8.96
N LEU A 260 7.47 -17.15 -8.86
CA LEU A 260 7.51 -18.61 -8.95
C LEU A 260 8.26 -19.11 -10.19
N ARG A 261 8.18 -18.37 -11.28
CA ARG A 261 8.83 -18.72 -12.55
C ARG A 261 10.19 -18.07 -12.74
N LEU A 262 10.33 -16.81 -12.35
CA LEU A 262 11.51 -16.02 -12.67
C LEU A 262 12.58 -16.04 -11.59
N LYS A 263 12.20 -16.27 -10.32
CA LYS A 263 13.10 -16.33 -9.18
C LYS A 263 12.90 -17.62 -8.35
N PRO A 264 12.89 -18.84 -8.95
CA PRO A 264 12.65 -20.08 -8.20
C PRO A 264 13.70 -20.33 -7.12
N PHE A 265 14.90 -19.74 -7.24
CA PHE A 265 15.96 -19.80 -6.25
C PHE A 265 15.55 -19.17 -4.91
N ILE A 266 14.60 -18.22 -4.90
CA ILE A 266 14.06 -17.61 -3.67
C ILE A 266 13.38 -18.67 -2.81
N LEU A 267 12.51 -19.52 -3.40
CA LEU A 267 11.83 -20.58 -2.64
C LEU A 267 12.82 -21.60 -2.06
N THR A 268 13.87 -21.94 -2.79
CA THR A 268 14.93 -22.84 -2.31
C THR A 268 15.67 -22.21 -1.13
N TRP A 269 16.02 -20.93 -1.23
CA TRP A 269 16.66 -20.20 -0.14
C TRP A 269 15.75 -20.03 1.08
N MET A 270 14.46 -19.70 0.89
CA MET A 270 13.48 -19.65 1.97
C MET A 270 13.41 -20.97 2.74
N ALA A 271 13.34 -22.09 2.03
CA ALA A 271 13.27 -23.43 2.65
C ALA A 271 14.55 -23.75 3.45
N ASP A 272 15.72 -23.40 2.95
CA ASP A 272 16.99 -23.55 3.67
C ASP A 272 17.02 -22.68 4.93
N VAL A 273 16.66 -21.40 4.81
CA VAL A 273 16.61 -20.48 5.96
C VAL A 273 15.61 -20.95 7.02
N ALA A 274 14.41 -21.35 6.61
CA ALA A 274 13.39 -21.85 7.54
C ALA A 274 13.87 -23.12 8.28
N ALA A 275 14.51 -24.04 7.58
CA ALA A 275 15.07 -25.26 8.17
C ALA A 275 16.20 -24.93 9.16
N ARG A 276 17.10 -24.01 8.82
CA ARG A 276 18.19 -23.55 9.70
C ARG A 276 17.65 -22.80 10.93
N ALA A 277 16.67 -21.91 10.76
CA ALA A 277 16.02 -21.22 11.88
C ALA A 277 15.43 -22.20 12.87
N LYS A 278 14.66 -23.19 12.39
CA LYS A 278 14.09 -24.26 13.20
C LYS A 278 15.16 -25.09 13.93
N ALA A 279 16.21 -25.48 13.22
CA ALA A 279 17.30 -26.29 13.78
C ALA A 279 18.10 -25.55 14.87
N THR A 280 18.19 -24.22 14.77
CA THR A 280 18.97 -23.38 15.71
C THR A 280 18.07 -22.65 16.74
N GLY A 281 16.76 -22.88 16.71
CA GLY A 281 15.80 -22.24 17.64
C GLY A 281 15.64 -20.72 17.44
N LYS A 282 15.91 -20.21 16.23
CA LYS A 282 15.78 -18.79 15.91
C LYS A 282 14.32 -18.43 15.61
N THR A 283 13.88 -17.26 16.05
CA THR A 283 12.60 -16.67 15.67
C THR A 283 12.73 -16.10 14.26
N LEU A 284 12.00 -16.67 13.30
CA LEU A 284 12.03 -16.24 11.90
C LEU A 284 10.76 -15.46 11.56
N LEU A 285 10.94 -14.20 11.13
CA LEU A 285 9.86 -13.38 10.59
C LEU A 285 10.12 -13.11 9.11
N THR A 286 9.07 -13.25 8.28
CA THR A 286 9.20 -13.21 6.82
C THR A 286 8.40 -12.05 6.24
N PHE A 287 9.03 -11.27 5.37
CA PHE A 287 8.49 -10.03 4.82
C PHE A 287 8.65 -9.99 3.30
N SER A 288 7.61 -9.57 2.59
CA SER A 288 7.71 -9.05 1.23
C SER A 288 6.67 -7.96 1.00
N HIS A 289 6.95 -7.01 0.12
CA HIS A 289 5.98 -5.96 -0.18
C HIS A 289 4.66 -6.53 -0.71
N TYR A 290 4.72 -7.54 -1.58
CA TYR A 290 3.55 -8.18 -2.18
C TYR A 290 2.98 -9.29 -1.29
N PRO A 291 1.64 -9.41 -1.18
CA PRO A 291 1.01 -10.47 -0.39
C PRO A 291 1.21 -11.85 -1.04
N VAL A 292 1.26 -12.89 -0.20
CA VAL A 292 1.34 -14.30 -0.61
C VAL A 292 -0.03 -14.99 -0.60
N ILE A 293 -1.01 -14.40 0.07
CA ILE A 293 -2.42 -14.79 0.07
C ILE A 293 -3.23 -13.53 -0.26
N ASP A 294 -4.38 -13.68 -0.94
CA ASP A 294 -5.31 -12.58 -1.19
C ASP A 294 -5.67 -11.84 0.11
N PRO A 295 -5.27 -10.56 0.30
CA PRO A 295 -5.53 -9.84 1.55
C PRO A 295 -7.01 -9.57 1.80
N LEU A 296 -7.86 -9.62 0.78
CA LEU A 296 -9.30 -9.45 0.92
C LEU A 296 -9.99 -10.74 1.37
N ASP A 297 -9.30 -11.88 1.28
CA ASP A 297 -9.82 -13.23 1.54
C ASP A 297 -11.18 -13.47 0.84
N ASP A 298 -11.33 -12.95 -0.39
CA ASP A 298 -12.56 -12.99 -1.18
C ASP A 298 -12.88 -14.41 -1.65
N ARG A 299 -13.37 -15.25 -0.71
CA ARG A 299 -13.76 -16.65 -0.93
C ARG A 299 -15.04 -16.77 -1.74
N GLU A 300 -15.90 -15.75 -1.63
CA GLU A 300 -17.22 -15.70 -2.30
C GLU A 300 -17.12 -15.19 -3.75
N GLY A 301 -15.98 -14.67 -4.16
CA GLY A 301 -15.74 -14.16 -5.50
C GLY A 301 -16.54 -12.89 -5.81
N TYR A 302 -16.71 -12.00 -4.83
CA TYR A 302 -17.37 -10.72 -5.03
C TYR A 302 -16.56 -9.78 -5.93
N GLU A 303 -15.24 -9.69 -5.73
CA GLU A 303 -14.37 -8.79 -6.48
C GLU A 303 -14.43 -9.03 -8.01
N PRO A 304 -14.25 -10.27 -8.53
CA PRO A 304 -14.33 -10.49 -9.98
C PRO A 304 -15.74 -10.30 -10.55
N ARG A 305 -16.78 -10.43 -9.75
CA ARG A 305 -18.18 -10.22 -10.18
C ARG A 305 -18.54 -8.74 -10.22
N LEU A 306 -18.07 -7.95 -9.25
CA LEU A 306 -18.29 -6.50 -9.21
C LEU A 306 -17.38 -5.75 -10.19
N PHE A 307 -16.10 -6.12 -10.25
CA PHE A 307 -15.05 -5.39 -10.97
C PHE A 307 -14.24 -6.32 -11.88
N PRO A 308 -14.82 -6.93 -12.92
CA PRO A 308 -14.14 -7.96 -13.75
C PRO A 308 -12.88 -7.44 -14.46
N GLY A 309 -12.76 -6.12 -14.64
CA GLY A 309 -11.56 -5.45 -15.17
C GLY A 309 -10.66 -4.81 -14.11
N GLY A 310 -11.00 -4.98 -12.84
CA GLY A 310 -10.35 -4.30 -11.72
C GLY A 310 -8.85 -4.55 -11.63
N THR A 311 -8.11 -3.51 -11.22
CA THR A 311 -6.65 -3.60 -11.10
C THR A 311 -6.22 -4.58 -10.02
N ILE A 312 -7.02 -4.75 -8.97
CA ILE A 312 -6.78 -5.70 -7.88
C ILE A 312 -6.72 -7.14 -8.36
N LEU A 313 -7.60 -7.55 -9.26
CA LEU A 313 -7.60 -8.91 -9.78
C LEU A 313 -6.29 -9.29 -10.49
N LYS A 314 -5.65 -8.32 -11.15
CA LYS A 314 -4.35 -8.52 -11.81
C LYS A 314 -3.19 -8.70 -10.83
N ARG A 315 -3.37 -8.27 -9.59
CA ARG A 315 -2.37 -8.32 -8.51
C ARG A 315 -2.60 -9.47 -7.55
N ARG A 316 -3.76 -10.14 -7.66
CA ARG A 316 -4.15 -11.23 -6.76
C ARG A 316 -3.16 -12.38 -6.85
N PRO A 317 -2.56 -12.81 -5.72
CA PRO A 317 -1.71 -14.00 -5.74
C PRO A 317 -2.54 -15.24 -6.06
N GLU A 318 -2.01 -16.07 -6.95
CA GLU A 318 -2.61 -17.36 -7.27
C GLU A 318 -2.47 -18.34 -6.09
N PRO A 319 -3.38 -19.32 -5.93
CA PRO A 319 -3.30 -20.31 -4.84
C PRO A 319 -1.94 -21.03 -4.77
N ALA A 320 -1.30 -21.28 -5.92
CA ALA A 320 0.03 -21.88 -6.03
C ALA A 320 1.12 -21.09 -5.27
N VAL A 321 0.96 -19.79 -5.09
CA VAL A 321 1.89 -18.95 -4.30
C VAL A 321 1.87 -19.38 -2.83
N ALA A 322 0.68 -19.42 -2.23
CA ALA A 322 0.52 -19.83 -0.83
C ALA A 322 1.04 -21.25 -0.60
N GLU A 323 0.76 -22.16 -1.53
CA GLU A 323 1.24 -23.54 -1.49
C GLU A 323 2.77 -23.62 -1.54
N ALA A 324 3.41 -22.84 -2.43
CA ALA A 324 4.86 -22.81 -2.56
C ALA A 324 5.55 -22.21 -1.33
N VAL A 325 4.99 -21.15 -0.76
CA VAL A 325 5.52 -20.47 0.43
C VAL A 325 5.36 -21.35 1.68
N SER A 326 4.19 -21.98 1.87
CA SER A 326 3.96 -22.94 2.94
C SER A 326 4.90 -24.16 2.83
N LYS A 327 5.09 -24.69 1.61
CA LYS A 327 6.03 -25.79 1.34
C LYS A 327 7.48 -25.40 1.64
N ALA A 328 7.85 -24.15 1.53
CA ALA A 328 9.15 -23.63 1.95
C ALA A 328 9.28 -23.51 3.48
N GLY A 329 8.27 -23.92 4.27
CA GLY A 329 8.30 -23.91 5.73
C GLY A 329 8.02 -22.57 6.37
N ILE A 330 7.29 -21.70 5.68
CA ILE A 330 6.88 -20.38 6.19
C ILE A 330 5.42 -20.48 6.64
N ASP A 331 5.17 -20.13 7.89
CA ASP A 331 3.83 -20.13 8.51
C ASP A 331 3.29 -18.71 8.72
N LEU A 332 4.19 -17.70 8.74
CA LEU A 332 3.83 -16.29 8.92
C LEU A 332 4.54 -15.40 7.92
N HIS A 333 3.78 -14.53 7.26
CA HIS A 333 4.28 -13.58 6.28
C HIS A 333 3.61 -12.22 6.45
N PHE A 334 4.37 -11.13 6.35
CA PHE A 334 3.89 -9.75 6.37
C PHE A 334 3.97 -9.12 4.98
N SER A 335 2.92 -8.38 4.60
CA SER A 335 2.83 -7.70 3.29
C SER A 335 2.19 -6.31 3.37
N GLY A 336 2.46 -5.46 2.38
CA GLY A 336 1.83 -4.18 2.10
C GLY A 336 1.13 -4.18 0.73
N HIS A 337 1.44 -3.18 -0.12
CA HIS A 337 1.09 -3.08 -1.54
C HIS A 337 -0.39 -2.79 -1.87
N TRP A 338 -1.33 -3.41 -1.18
CA TRP A 338 -2.76 -3.25 -1.48
C TRP A 338 -3.44 -2.16 -0.64
N HIS A 339 -2.71 -1.57 0.31
CA HIS A 339 -3.25 -0.64 1.29
C HIS A 339 -4.48 -1.23 2.00
N VAL A 340 -4.39 -2.50 2.37
CA VAL A 340 -5.42 -3.26 3.08
C VAL A 340 -4.89 -3.63 4.46
N ALA A 341 -5.69 -3.46 5.49
CA ALA A 341 -5.38 -3.91 6.84
C ALA A 341 -6.11 -5.22 7.16
N GLY A 342 -5.41 -6.20 7.72
CA GLY A 342 -6.02 -7.45 8.16
C GLY A 342 -5.14 -8.67 8.00
N GLN A 343 -5.76 -9.83 8.08
CA GLN A 343 -5.07 -11.11 7.90
C GLN A 343 -5.86 -12.04 6.99
N SER A 344 -5.14 -12.91 6.30
CA SER A 344 -5.70 -13.98 5.49
C SER A 344 -4.93 -15.28 5.74
N ARG A 345 -5.61 -16.44 5.62
CA ARG A 345 -5.04 -17.75 5.98
C ARG A 345 -5.30 -18.79 4.88
N ARG A 346 -4.29 -19.64 4.64
CA ARG A 346 -4.39 -20.86 3.83
C ARG A 346 -3.60 -21.99 4.53
N GLY A 347 -4.33 -22.98 5.05
CA GLY A 347 -3.71 -23.97 5.94
C GLY A 347 -3.08 -23.32 7.15
N ASP A 348 -1.81 -23.62 7.42
CA ASP A 348 -1.06 -23.02 8.52
C ASP A 348 -0.45 -21.65 8.18
N LEU A 349 -0.30 -21.32 6.89
CA LEU A 349 0.25 -20.05 6.46
C LEU A 349 -0.73 -18.90 6.72
N VAL A 350 -0.25 -17.88 7.40
CA VAL A 350 -0.93 -16.61 7.67
C VAL A 350 -0.19 -15.49 6.96
N ASN A 351 -0.93 -14.67 6.21
CA ASN A 351 -0.44 -13.40 5.67
C ASN A 351 -1.08 -12.24 6.44
N VAL A 352 -0.25 -11.41 7.06
CA VAL A 352 -0.65 -10.15 7.69
C VAL A 352 -0.47 -9.03 6.68
N ALA A 353 -1.57 -8.41 6.28
CA ALA A 353 -1.58 -7.22 5.47
C ALA A 353 -1.47 -6.00 6.39
N VAL A 354 -0.33 -5.30 6.33
CA VAL A 354 -0.02 -4.12 7.12
C VAL A 354 -0.68 -2.90 6.50
N PRO A 355 -1.42 -2.06 7.27
CA PRO A 355 -2.04 -0.87 6.72
C PRO A 355 -1.00 0.11 6.16
N SER A 356 -1.40 0.88 5.15
CA SER A 356 -0.58 1.96 4.60
C SER A 356 -0.61 3.19 5.51
N LEU A 357 0.49 3.95 5.56
CA LEU A 357 0.45 5.27 6.21
C LEU A 357 -0.31 6.31 5.37
N CYS A 358 -0.48 6.10 4.07
CA CYS A 358 -1.01 7.09 3.11
C CYS A 358 -2.33 6.67 2.46
N GLY A 359 -2.99 5.65 3.00
CA GLY A 359 -4.31 5.15 2.60
C GLY A 359 -5.25 5.05 3.80
N TYR A 360 -6.55 4.93 3.57
CA TYR A 360 -7.50 4.73 4.66
C TYR A 360 -7.63 3.24 5.02
N PRO A 361 -7.63 2.90 6.32
CA PRO A 361 -7.24 3.71 7.47
C PRO A 361 -5.71 3.73 7.61
N PRO A 362 -5.13 4.84 8.11
CA PRO A 362 -3.69 4.96 8.25
C PRO A 362 -3.20 4.22 9.49
N GLY A 363 -2.08 3.49 9.37
CA GLY A 363 -1.54 2.78 10.53
C GLY A 363 -0.27 1.99 10.25
N PHE A 364 0.23 1.32 11.27
CA PHE A 364 1.35 0.39 11.20
C PHE A 364 1.13 -0.76 12.17
N CYS A 365 1.94 -1.82 12.07
CA CYS A 365 1.88 -2.94 13.01
C CYS A 365 3.03 -2.92 14.01
N VAL A 366 2.73 -3.29 15.27
CA VAL A 366 3.72 -3.68 16.28
C VAL A 366 3.65 -5.19 16.42
N VAL A 367 4.80 -5.85 16.34
CA VAL A 367 4.94 -7.29 16.38
C VAL A 367 5.77 -7.67 17.60
N GLU A 368 5.22 -8.53 18.44
CA GLU A 368 5.94 -9.18 19.52
C GLU A 368 6.11 -10.66 19.17
N ALA A 369 7.34 -11.15 19.17
CA ALA A 369 7.67 -12.49 18.73
C ALA A 369 8.58 -13.22 19.71
N LYS A 370 8.23 -14.49 20.05
CA LYS A 370 9.02 -15.38 20.89
C LYS A 370 8.94 -16.81 20.34
N GLY A 371 10.00 -17.23 19.66
CA GLY A 371 9.97 -18.53 18.98
C GLY A 371 8.94 -18.54 17.86
N VAL A 372 7.95 -19.41 17.96
CA VAL A 372 6.82 -19.52 17.02
C VAL A 372 5.60 -18.68 17.44
N ALA A 373 5.59 -18.21 18.67
CA ALA A 373 4.50 -17.36 19.18
C ALA A 373 4.73 -15.92 18.69
N VAL A 374 3.74 -15.38 17.99
CA VAL A 374 3.76 -14.01 17.48
C VAL A 374 2.45 -13.33 17.82
N ALA A 375 2.52 -12.13 18.37
CA ALA A 375 1.38 -11.23 18.57
C ALA A 375 1.54 -10.03 17.64
N VAL A 376 0.44 -9.54 17.07
CA VAL A 376 0.43 -8.38 16.19
C VAL A 376 -0.63 -7.39 16.66
N GLU A 377 -0.19 -6.19 17.03
CA GLU A 377 -1.04 -5.05 17.32
C GLU A 377 -1.04 -4.13 16.10
N THR A 378 -2.20 -3.64 15.68
CA THR A 378 -2.28 -2.57 14.69
C THR A 378 -2.48 -1.23 15.38
N VAL A 379 -1.58 -0.29 15.11
CA VAL A 379 -1.59 1.06 15.65
C VAL A 379 -2.24 2.00 14.67
N ASP A 380 -3.34 2.63 15.08
CA ASP A 380 -4.11 3.59 14.27
C ASP A 380 -3.51 5.00 14.35
N LEU A 381 -3.39 5.65 13.21
CA LEU A 381 -2.90 7.03 13.06
C LEU A 381 -3.99 8.02 12.66
N SER A 382 -5.26 7.63 12.68
CA SER A 382 -6.38 8.47 12.23
C SER A 382 -6.50 9.80 12.98
N ALA A 383 -6.11 9.84 14.25
CA ALA A 383 -6.20 11.03 15.09
C ALA A 383 -5.08 12.07 14.86
N LEU A 384 -4.17 11.85 13.90
CA LEU A 384 -3.10 12.81 13.61
C LEU A 384 -3.67 14.16 13.14
N PRO A 385 -3.10 15.28 13.62
CA PRO A 385 -3.49 16.61 13.15
C PRO A 385 -3.04 16.81 11.69
N LEU A 386 -3.82 17.60 10.96
CA LEU A 386 -3.48 18.01 9.60
C LEU A 386 -2.65 19.30 9.61
N ASP A 387 -1.74 19.43 8.64
CA ASP A 387 -0.98 20.66 8.43
C ASP A 387 -1.91 21.75 7.84
N ALA A 388 -2.15 22.81 8.62
CA ALA A 388 -3.07 23.89 8.25
C ALA A 388 -2.64 24.63 6.97
N ASP A 389 -1.34 24.75 6.71
CA ASP A 389 -0.82 25.38 5.50
C ASP A 389 -1.12 24.54 4.26
N ILE A 390 -0.97 23.22 4.34
CA ILE A 390 -1.31 22.28 3.26
C ILE A 390 -2.80 22.34 2.98
N MET A 391 -3.64 22.29 4.02
CA MET A 391 -5.10 22.36 3.87
C MET A 391 -5.55 23.70 3.25
N ALA A 392 -4.93 24.80 3.63
CA ALA A 392 -5.21 26.11 3.03
C ALA A 392 -4.83 26.17 1.54
N LEU A 393 -3.76 25.47 1.14
CA LEU A 393 -3.34 25.41 -0.26
C LEU A 393 -4.30 24.55 -1.10
N TYR A 394 -4.79 23.43 -0.59
CA TYR A 394 -5.86 22.67 -1.24
C TYR A 394 -7.15 23.48 -1.39
N GLY A 395 -7.52 24.26 -0.37
CA GLY A 395 -8.66 25.18 -0.45
C GLY A 395 -8.50 26.23 -1.57
N ARG A 396 -7.30 26.78 -1.76
CA ARG A 396 -7.01 27.73 -2.86
C ARG A 396 -7.10 27.07 -4.24
N GLU A 397 -6.59 25.85 -4.38
CA GLU A 397 -6.70 25.07 -5.62
C GLU A 397 -8.17 24.79 -5.94
N ALA A 398 -8.95 24.34 -4.96
CA ALA A 398 -10.38 24.03 -5.12
C ALA A 398 -11.20 25.27 -5.52
N ALA A 399 -10.97 26.41 -4.86
CA ALA A 399 -11.65 27.68 -5.20
C ALA A 399 -11.38 28.12 -6.65
N ARG A 400 -10.17 27.85 -7.16
CA ARG A 400 -9.78 28.20 -8.52
C ARG A 400 -10.38 27.27 -9.58
N THR A 401 -10.46 25.98 -9.28
CA THR A 401 -10.92 24.95 -10.25
C THR A 401 -12.43 24.75 -10.25
N GLY A 402 -13.18 25.46 -9.41
CA GLY A 402 -14.61 25.25 -9.21
C GLY A 402 -14.97 23.93 -8.54
N GLY A 403 -13.95 23.24 -7.98
CA GLY A 403 -14.06 21.91 -7.38
C GLY A 403 -14.64 21.89 -5.97
N GLY A 404 -15.78 22.54 -5.72
CA GLY A 404 -16.43 22.57 -4.41
C GLY A 404 -16.94 21.21 -3.89
N SER A 405 -16.79 20.13 -4.68
CA SER A 405 -17.29 18.81 -4.32
C SER A 405 -16.30 17.96 -3.50
N ASP A 406 -15.01 18.30 -3.47
CA ASP A 406 -13.98 17.55 -2.74
C ASP A 406 -13.51 18.37 -1.52
N ALA A 407 -14.36 18.51 -0.52
CA ALA A 407 -14.16 19.42 0.63
C ALA A 407 -13.13 18.86 1.66
N VAL A 408 -12.00 18.31 1.20
CA VAL A 408 -10.96 17.74 2.09
C VAL A 408 -10.32 18.77 3.02
N SER A 409 -10.31 20.05 2.63
CA SER A 409 -9.76 21.13 3.45
C SER A 409 -10.55 21.40 4.74
N GLY A 410 -11.74 20.82 4.88
CA GLY A 410 -12.56 20.88 6.10
C GLY A 410 -12.40 19.68 7.04
N ALA A 411 -11.53 18.74 6.72
CA ALA A 411 -11.29 17.57 7.56
C ALA A 411 -10.70 17.97 8.91
N ARG A 412 -11.13 17.31 9.99
CA ARG A 412 -10.73 17.60 11.37
C ARG A 412 -9.41 16.93 11.75
N ASP A 413 -9.18 15.74 11.19
CA ASP A 413 -8.04 14.89 11.46
C ASP A 413 -7.66 14.09 10.21
N TYR A 414 -6.57 13.35 10.30
CA TYR A 414 -6.03 12.59 9.18
C TYR A 414 -6.96 11.46 8.72
N GLY A 415 -7.64 10.80 9.66
CA GLY A 415 -8.61 9.74 9.34
C GLY A 415 -9.79 10.27 8.52
N GLU A 416 -10.36 11.42 8.92
CA GLU A 416 -11.44 12.06 8.14
C GLU A 416 -10.94 12.54 6.77
N PHE A 417 -9.73 13.11 6.71
CA PHE A 417 -9.11 13.51 5.45
C PHE A 417 -8.99 12.33 4.48
N LEU A 418 -8.48 11.19 4.93
CA LEU A 418 -8.35 9.99 4.10
C LEU A 418 -9.71 9.39 3.71
N ARG A 419 -10.72 9.48 4.57
CA ARG A 419 -12.09 9.07 4.22
C ARG A 419 -12.69 9.98 3.14
N LEU A 420 -12.49 11.29 3.21
CA LEU A 420 -12.90 12.23 2.16
C LEU A 420 -12.09 12.02 0.87
N HIS A 421 -10.80 11.70 0.99
CA HIS A 421 -9.99 11.29 -0.15
C HIS A 421 -10.55 10.01 -0.80
N THR A 422 -11.05 9.04 -0.01
CA THR A 422 -11.70 7.85 -0.56
C THR A 422 -12.97 8.22 -1.35
N GLN A 423 -13.76 9.21 -0.92
CA GLN A 423 -14.89 9.72 -1.73
C GLN A 423 -14.41 10.34 -3.05
N ALA A 424 -13.32 11.09 -3.02
CA ALA A 424 -12.72 11.62 -4.24
C ALA A 424 -12.21 10.50 -5.16
N LEU A 425 -11.59 9.45 -4.62
CA LEU A 425 -11.20 8.25 -5.39
C LEU A 425 -12.39 7.56 -6.04
N VAL A 426 -13.52 7.42 -5.34
CA VAL A 426 -14.74 6.85 -5.94
C VAL A 426 -15.11 7.64 -7.18
N ARG A 427 -15.19 8.97 -7.08
CA ARG A 427 -15.59 9.85 -8.19
C ARG A 427 -14.58 9.88 -9.32
N HIS A 428 -13.30 10.07 -9.02
CA HIS A 428 -12.28 10.40 -10.03
C HIS A 428 -11.47 9.19 -10.53
N ARG A 429 -11.55 8.04 -9.83
CA ARG A 429 -10.78 6.86 -10.18
C ARG A 429 -11.62 5.61 -10.32
N TYR A 430 -12.42 5.23 -9.29
CA TYR A 430 -13.10 3.94 -9.31
C TYR A 430 -14.29 3.94 -10.28
N PHE A 431 -15.15 4.94 -10.25
CA PHE A 431 -16.24 5.08 -11.20
C PHE A 431 -15.75 5.05 -12.66
N PRO A 432 -14.77 5.88 -13.08
CA PRO A 432 -14.34 5.87 -14.47
C PRO A 432 -13.60 4.61 -14.93
N ARG A 433 -13.04 3.81 -14.00
CA ARG A 433 -12.11 2.73 -14.35
C ARG A 433 -12.60 1.34 -14.04
N GLU A 434 -13.50 1.18 -13.07
CA GLU A 434 -13.84 -0.12 -12.51
C GLU A 434 -15.35 -0.41 -12.54
N TRP A 435 -16.19 0.61 -12.40
CA TRP A 435 -17.63 0.45 -12.34
C TRP A 435 -18.27 0.39 -13.72
N PRO A 436 -19.38 -0.37 -13.90
CA PRO A 436 -20.19 -0.30 -15.13
C PRO A 436 -20.72 1.11 -15.37
N ALA A 437 -20.53 1.64 -16.59
CA ALA A 437 -20.89 3.03 -16.91
C ALA A 437 -22.38 3.33 -16.71
N GLU A 438 -23.26 2.36 -16.99
CA GLU A 438 -24.72 2.46 -16.80
C GLU A 438 -25.08 2.58 -15.32
N VAL A 439 -24.38 1.88 -14.42
CA VAL A 439 -24.58 1.99 -12.96
C VAL A 439 -24.15 3.37 -12.49
N VAL A 440 -22.95 3.81 -12.87
CA VAL A 440 -22.44 5.15 -12.52
C VAL A 440 -23.39 6.24 -12.98
N SER A 441 -23.83 6.20 -14.24
CA SER A 441 -24.77 7.17 -14.81
C SER A 441 -26.11 7.22 -14.08
N ALA A 442 -26.53 6.09 -13.49
CA ALA A 442 -27.79 6.03 -12.74
C ALA A 442 -27.68 6.59 -11.33
N ILE A 443 -26.52 6.44 -10.66
CA ILE A 443 -26.38 6.75 -9.22
C ILE A 443 -25.56 8.01 -8.93
N GLU A 444 -24.85 8.55 -9.93
CA GLU A 444 -24.03 9.74 -9.74
C GLU A 444 -24.89 10.94 -9.32
N GLY A 445 -24.51 11.56 -8.21
CA GLY A 445 -25.23 12.70 -7.64
C GLY A 445 -26.47 12.35 -6.83
N MET A 446 -26.89 11.07 -6.78
CA MET A 446 -28.06 10.65 -5.99
C MET A 446 -27.83 10.79 -4.48
N ARG A 447 -28.92 11.08 -3.79
CA ARG A 447 -29.07 10.82 -2.36
C ARG A 447 -29.66 9.44 -2.13
N LEU A 448 -29.58 8.94 -0.91
CA LEU A 448 -30.15 7.64 -0.57
C LEU A 448 -31.66 7.58 -0.82
N SER A 449 -32.40 8.67 -0.56
CA SER A 449 -33.83 8.78 -0.91
C SER A 449 -34.08 8.52 -2.38
N ASP A 450 -33.25 9.09 -3.27
CA ASP A 450 -33.40 8.92 -4.72
C ASP A 450 -33.09 7.49 -5.13
N LEU A 451 -32.02 6.89 -4.56
CA LEU A 451 -31.60 5.51 -4.82
C LEU A 451 -32.71 4.51 -4.47
N LEU A 452 -33.43 4.75 -3.36
CA LEU A 452 -34.49 3.87 -2.87
C LEU A 452 -35.85 4.08 -3.58
N ALA A 453 -36.05 5.22 -4.26
CA ALA A 453 -37.28 5.57 -4.97
C ALA A 453 -37.21 5.27 -6.48
N ASP A 454 -36.07 5.41 -7.14
CA ASP A 454 -35.92 5.23 -8.60
C ASP A 454 -36.15 3.76 -8.99
N GLU A 455 -37.01 3.51 -9.99
CA GLU A 455 -37.41 2.16 -10.43
C GLU A 455 -36.21 1.29 -10.88
N ARG A 456 -35.12 1.90 -11.37
CA ARG A 456 -33.93 1.20 -11.85
C ARG A 456 -33.01 0.75 -10.72
N THR A 457 -32.99 1.49 -9.59
CA THR A 457 -32.04 1.29 -8.49
C THR A 457 -32.68 0.72 -7.23
N ARG A 458 -33.96 0.94 -6.99
CA ARG A 458 -34.65 0.53 -5.75
C ARG A 458 -34.55 -0.98 -5.49
N PRO A 459 -34.48 -1.42 -4.22
CA PRO A 459 -34.50 -2.83 -3.86
C PRO A 459 -35.84 -3.49 -4.21
N ALA A 460 -35.88 -4.83 -4.19
CA ALA A 460 -37.11 -5.58 -4.38
C ALA A 460 -38.02 -5.53 -3.14
N GLY A 461 -37.44 -5.41 -1.96
CA GLY A 461 -38.15 -5.35 -0.68
C GLY A 461 -38.70 -3.97 -0.35
N ASP A 462 -39.63 -3.92 0.62
CA ASP A 462 -40.21 -2.67 1.13
C ASP A 462 -39.17 -1.89 1.93
N VAL A 463 -39.04 -0.60 1.65
CA VAL A 463 -38.12 0.30 2.35
C VAL A 463 -38.72 0.69 3.71
N PRO A 464 -38.07 0.33 4.86
CA PRO A 464 -38.59 0.69 6.16
C PRO A 464 -38.59 2.22 6.38
N PRO A 465 -39.56 2.75 7.15
CA PRO A 465 -39.53 4.14 7.58
C PRO A 465 -38.25 4.42 8.39
N GLY A 466 -37.57 5.56 8.13
CA GLY A 466 -36.42 5.99 8.92
C GLY A 466 -35.04 5.65 8.34
N CYS A 467 -34.95 5.11 7.11
CA CYS A 467 -33.69 5.17 6.37
C CYS A 467 -33.28 6.65 6.20
N ASP A 468 -32.05 6.96 6.55
CA ASP A 468 -31.51 8.34 6.54
C ASP A 468 -31.47 8.89 5.09
N ALA A 469 -32.57 9.49 4.71
CA ALA A 469 -32.89 9.86 3.33
C ALA A 469 -31.92 10.91 2.73
N ASP A 470 -31.16 11.59 3.58
CA ASP A 470 -30.33 12.74 3.17
C ASP A 470 -28.85 12.39 2.92
N GLU A 471 -28.45 11.14 3.05
CA GLU A 471 -27.08 10.69 2.81
C GLU A 471 -26.74 10.63 1.31
N ALA A 472 -25.57 11.12 0.92
CA ALA A 472 -25.11 11.01 -0.46
C ALA A 472 -24.66 9.57 -0.78
N VAL A 473 -25.12 9.00 -1.89
CA VAL A 473 -24.78 7.62 -2.31
C VAL A 473 -23.26 7.42 -2.44
N ILE A 474 -22.53 8.42 -2.93
CA ILE A 474 -21.07 8.37 -3.04
C ILE A 474 -20.38 8.21 -1.69
N ALA A 475 -20.94 8.77 -0.61
CA ALA A 475 -20.39 8.61 0.72
C ALA A 475 -20.58 7.17 1.25
N LEU A 476 -21.69 6.53 0.94
CA LEU A 476 -21.95 5.12 1.25
C LEU A 476 -21.02 4.18 0.48
N ILE A 477 -20.77 4.50 -0.79
CA ILE A 477 -19.82 3.75 -1.61
C ILE A 477 -18.39 3.91 -1.06
N ALA A 478 -18.02 5.11 -0.63
CA ALA A 478 -16.71 5.33 -0.01
C ALA A 478 -16.56 4.55 1.31
N ASP A 479 -17.61 4.48 2.14
CA ASP A 479 -17.60 3.67 3.36
C ASP A 479 -17.44 2.17 3.06
N TRP A 480 -18.03 1.69 1.98
CA TRP A 480 -17.83 0.33 1.50
C TRP A 480 -16.34 0.08 1.16
N TYR A 481 -15.70 1.01 0.44
CA TYR A 481 -14.26 0.91 0.16
C TYR A 481 -13.43 1.00 1.45
N CYS A 482 -13.83 1.84 2.41
CA CYS A 482 -13.20 1.93 3.72
C CYS A 482 -13.25 0.59 4.48
N LEU A 483 -14.40 -0.09 4.51
CA LEU A 483 -14.54 -1.42 5.10
C LEU A 483 -13.69 -2.47 4.39
N ARG A 484 -13.72 -2.46 3.06
CA ARG A 484 -12.95 -3.37 2.23
C ARG A 484 -11.46 -3.30 2.52
N GLN A 485 -10.92 -2.08 2.65
CA GLN A 485 -9.50 -1.84 2.87
C GLN A 485 -9.08 -1.92 4.33
N GLY A 486 -9.92 -1.39 5.23
CA GLY A 486 -9.52 -1.16 6.61
C GLY A 486 -9.82 -2.30 7.58
N GLY A 487 -10.64 -3.28 7.19
CA GLY A 487 -11.02 -4.35 8.12
C GLY A 487 -11.48 -3.80 9.46
N ALA A 488 -10.95 -4.35 10.57
CA ALA A 488 -11.32 -3.95 11.92
C ALA A 488 -11.05 -2.47 12.24
N LEU A 489 -9.99 -1.87 11.69
CA LEU A 489 -9.69 -0.45 11.90
C LEU A 489 -10.79 0.47 11.32
N ALA A 490 -11.43 0.09 10.22
CA ALA A 490 -12.48 0.89 9.62
C ALA A 490 -13.75 0.98 10.49
N LEU A 491 -14.01 0.01 11.36
CA LEU A 491 -15.20 0.00 12.21
C LEU A 491 -15.25 1.21 13.14
N ALA A 492 -14.13 1.56 13.78
CA ALA A 492 -14.04 2.72 14.66
C ALA A 492 -14.25 4.04 13.89
N GLY A 493 -13.62 4.16 12.71
CA GLY A 493 -13.70 5.36 11.89
C GLY A 493 -15.07 5.61 11.24
N LEU A 494 -15.82 4.56 10.92
CA LEU A 494 -17.16 4.68 10.33
C LEU A 494 -18.23 4.96 11.39
N GLY A 495 -18.12 4.34 12.57
CA GLY A 495 -19.09 4.45 13.64
C GLY A 495 -20.37 3.62 13.44
N GLU A 496 -21.07 3.36 14.54
CA GLU A 496 -22.22 2.41 14.59
C GLU A 496 -23.37 2.79 13.63
N ARG A 497 -23.67 4.08 13.51
CA ARG A 497 -24.78 4.56 12.64
C ARG A 497 -24.55 4.19 11.17
N ARG A 498 -23.34 4.41 10.63
CA ARG A 498 -23.02 4.11 9.23
C ARG A 498 -22.92 2.61 8.98
N ILE A 499 -22.39 1.87 9.94
CA ILE A 499 -22.36 0.41 9.91
C ILE A 499 -23.79 -0.15 9.86
N ALA A 500 -24.69 0.31 10.75
CA ALA A 500 -26.10 -0.12 10.76
C ALA A 500 -26.81 0.20 9.44
N LEU A 501 -26.52 1.35 8.83
CA LEU A 501 -27.09 1.73 7.53
C LEU A 501 -26.62 0.79 6.41
N LEU A 502 -25.34 0.44 6.36
CA LEU A 502 -24.80 -0.51 5.38
C LEU A 502 -25.41 -1.92 5.55
N GLU A 503 -25.60 -2.38 6.78
CA GLU A 503 -26.28 -3.65 7.08
C GLU A 503 -27.75 -3.62 6.61
N GLN A 504 -28.45 -2.52 6.88
CA GLN A 504 -29.82 -2.34 6.48
C GLN A 504 -29.97 -2.37 4.94
N LEU A 505 -29.10 -1.65 4.22
CA LEU A 505 -29.08 -1.66 2.76
C LEU A 505 -28.76 -3.06 2.21
N ALA A 506 -27.81 -3.76 2.78
CA ALA A 506 -27.49 -5.13 2.39
C ALA A 506 -28.70 -6.07 2.52
N ARG A 507 -29.49 -5.95 3.61
CA ARG A 507 -30.71 -6.73 3.82
C ARG A 507 -31.80 -6.35 2.81
N LEU A 508 -32.02 -5.05 2.58
CA LEU A 508 -33.02 -4.57 1.61
C LEU A 508 -32.75 -5.07 0.19
N TYR A 509 -31.47 -5.06 -0.22
CA TYR A 509 -31.08 -5.53 -1.54
C TYR A 509 -30.90 -7.04 -1.65
N ALA A 510 -30.90 -7.80 -0.53
CA ALA A 510 -30.71 -9.25 -0.54
C ALA A 510 -31.79 -10.00 -1.34
N GLU A 511 -33.00 -9.49 -1.36
CA GLU A 511 -34.14 -10.05 -2.09
C GLU A 511 -34.14 -9.68 -3.58
N THR A 512 -33.25 -8.80 -4.03
CA THR A 512 -33.13 -8.40 -5.43
C THR A 512 -32.45 -9.51 -6.24
N PRO A 513 -33.12 -10.13 -7.24
CA PRO A 513 -32.54 -11.22 -8.02
C PRO A 513 -31.28 -10.78 -8.78
N GLU A 514 -30.22 -11.58 -8.75
CA GLU A 514 -28.95 -11.29 -9.44
C GLU A 514 -29.07 -11.32 -10.98
N ALA A 515 -30.00 -12.11 -11.52
CA ALA A 515 -30.14 -12.35 -12.96
C ALA A 515 -31.23 -11.54 -13.63
N SER A 516 -31.71 -10.44 -13.04
CA SER A 516 -32.77 -9.64 -13.63
C SER A 516 -32.26 -8.71 -14.72
N THR A 517 -32.59 -8.97 -15.99
CA THR A 517 -32.27 -8.07 -17.11
C THR A 517 -32.96 -6.73 -17.01
N ASP A 518 -34.21 -6.73 -16.52
CA ASP A 518 -35.05 -5.52 -16.39
C ASP A 518 -34.64 -4.66 -15.19
N ARG A 519 -33.85 -5.20 -14.25
CA ARG A 519 -33.39 -4.53 -13.03
C ARG A 519 -31.88 -4.70 -12.82
N ALA A 520 -31.09 -4.67 -13.90
CA ALA A 520 -29.66 -4.94 -13.88
C ALA A 520 -28.89 -4.05 -12.90
N ILE A 521 -29.24 -2.76 -12.77
CA ILE A 521 -28.61 -1.81 -11.84
C ILE A 521 -28.92 -2.19 -10.40
N ALA A 522 -30.20 -2.46 -10.06
CA ALA A 522 -30.57 -2.90 -8.72
C ALA A 522 -29.91 -4.24 -8.35
N ALA A 523 -29.77 -5.16 -9.32
CA ALA A 523 -29.06 -6.43 -9.13
C ALA A 523 -27.57 -6.22 -8.84
N TYR A 524 -26.91 -5.31 -9.55
CA TYR A 524 -25.51 -4.92 -9.29
C TYR A 524 -25.36 -4.30 -7.90
N LEU A 525 -26.24 -3.37 -7.51
CA LEU A 525 -26.25 -2.77 -6.18
C LEU A 525 -26.50 -3.84 -5.09
N GLY A 526 -27.35 -4.82 -5.36
CA GLY A 526 -27.56 -5.96 -4.48
C GLY A 526 -26.29 -6.77 -4.26
N LEU A 527 -25.54 -7.05 -5.32
CA LEU A 527 -24.24 -7.71 -5.22
C LEU A 527 -23.23 -6.85 -4.43
N PHE A 528 -23.20 -5.53 -4.70
CA PHE A 528 -22.33 -4.57 -4.03
C PHE A 528 -22.57 -4.50 -2.51
N PHE A 529 -23.83 -4.40 -2.09
CA PHE A 529 -24.15 -4.34 -0.65
C PHE A 529 -23.93 -5.67 0.06
N ARG A 530 -24.15 -6.82 -0.60
CA ARG A 530 -23.78 -8.15 -0.05
C ARG A 530 -22.27 -8.27 0.13
N ALA A 531 -21.47 -7.79 -0.82
CA ALA A 531 -20.02 -7.72 -0.66
C ALA A 531 -19.62 -6.81 0.52
N GLY A 532 -20.34 -5.70 0.74
CA GLY A 532 -20.17 -4.84 1.91
C GLY A 532 -20.42 -5.56 3.23
N LEU A 533 -21.47 -6.40 3.29
CA LEU A 533 -21.75 -7.23 4.46
C LEU A 533 -20.63 -8.26 4.70
N PHE A 534 -20.11 -8.90 3.65
CA PHE A 534 -18.96 -9.79 3.74
C PHE A 534 -17.72 -9.07 4.32
N HIS A 535 -17.43 -7.86 3.85
CA HIS A 535 -16.30 -7.07 4.39
C HIS A 535 -16.54 -6.67 5.86
N LEU A 536 -17.77 -6.38 6.23
CA LEU A 536 -18.13 -6.07 7.61
C LEU A 536 -17.97 -7.28 8.54
N GLU A 537 -18.42 -8.46 8.10
CA GLU A 537 -18.24 -9.72 8.86
C GLU A 537 -16.75 -10.05 9.03
N ARG A 538 -15.96 -9.88 7.97
CA ARG A 538 -14.49 -10.02 8.03
C ARG A 538 -13.87 -9.04 9.04
N ALA A 539 -14.33 -7.79 9.05
CA ALA A 539 -13.85 -6.76 9.98
C ALA A 539 -14.18 -7.07 11.46
N ARG A 540 -15.28 -7.78 11.71
CA ARG A 540 -15.70 -8.25 13.04
C ARG A 540 -15.10 -9.60 13.42
N GLY A 541 -14.45 -10.27 12.50
CA GLY A 541 -13.78 -11.54 12.74
C GLY A 541 -12.74 -11.43 13.87
N PRO A 542 -12.28 -12.55 14.42
CA PRO A 542 -11.34 -12.53 15.54
C PRO A 542 -10.08 -11.75 15.12
N ALA A 543 -9.67 -10.83 15.99
CA ALA A 543 -8.32 -10.26 15.94
C ALA A 543 -7.28 -11.40 15.97
N TRP A 544 -6.03 -11.10 15.64
CA TRP A 544 -4.91 -12.04 15.78
C TRP A 544 -5.08 -12.87 17.04
N PRO A 545 -5.04 -14.21 17.00
CA PRO A 545 -5.10 -14.98 18.22
C PRO A 545 -3.94 -14.55 19.10
N ALA A 546 -4.26 -14.00 20.26
CA ALA A 546 -3.27 -13.84 21.31
C ALA A 546 -2.62 -15.21 21.53
N ALA A 547 -1.30 -15.25 21.47
CA ALA A 547 -0.49 -16.45 21.59
C ALA A 547 -0.79 -17.20 22.91
#